data_40b225ea48386c42ad6ced5f24de6999
#
_entry.id   40b225ea48386c42ad6ced5f24de6999
#
_cell.length_a   1.000
_cell.length_b   1.000
_cell.length_c   1.000
_cell.angle_alpha   90.00
_cell.angle_beta   90.00
_cell.angle_gamma   90.00
#
_symmetry.space_group_name_H-M   'P 1'
#
loop_
_entity.id
_entity.type
_entity.pdbx_description
1 polymer ?
#
loop_
_entity_poly.entity_id
_entity_poly.type
_entity_poly.pdbx_seq_one_letter_code
_entity_poly.pdbx_strand_id
1 'polypeptide(L)'
;DGKIRMFDLHRKTLYVGLLPYLQNFAERNEYEIEYVNEVCTNTTIDINQLKEFLTWLNLHGRGIPIEIYDYQIEAINHALTSERCLLLSPTSSGKSLIIYSTMRWHLEHKRKCIIVVPTTSLVEQLYSDFADYSNANKWNVEENVHRVYQGRDKQSDKNVVISTWQSLYNLPKEYFEQYDYIIGDEAH
;
A
#
# COMPACT_ATOMS: atom_id res chain seq x y z
N ASP A 1 24.43 -22.13 1.00
CA ASP A 1 24.37 -22.12 2.47
C ASP A 1 22.97 -21.73 3.01
N GLY A 2 21.97 -21.51 2.14
CA GLY A 2 20.60 -21.19 2.51
C GLY A 2 20.40 -19.85 3.25
N LYS A 3 21.41 -19.00 3.30
CA LYS A 3 21.36 -17.71 4.00
C LYS A 3 21.08 -16.59 3.01
N ILE A 4 20.04 -15.80 3.28
CA ILE A 4 19.77 -14.57 2.57
C ILE A 4 20.64 -13.47 3.18
N ARG A 5 21.52 -12.87 2.37
CA ARG A 5 22.36 -11.76 2.81
C ARG A 5 21.66 -10.46 2.45
N MET A 6 21.28 -9.70 3.47
CA MET A 6 20.55 -8.45 3.31
C MET A 6 21.43 -7.21 3.19
N PHE A 7 22.73 -7.34 3.51
CA PHE A 7 23.74 -6.31 3.33
C PHE A 7 24.63 -6.64 2.14
N ASP A 8 24.70 -5.73 1.16
CA ASP A 8 25.64 -5.86 0.04
C ASP A 8 27.01 -5.31 0.46
N LEU A 9 27.98 -6.21 0.65
CA LEU A 9 29.33 -5.87 1.07
C LEU A 9 30.11 -5.06 0.02
N HIS A 10 29.82 -5.24 -1.27
CA HIS A 10 30.53 -4.54 -2.34
C HIS A 10 30.03 -3.11 -2.51
N ARG A 11 28.69 -2.95 -2.53
CA ARG A 11 28.04 -1.64 -2.65
C ARG A 11 27.90 -0.92 -1.32
N LYS A 12 28.16 -1.60 -0.22
CA LYS A 12 27.94 -1.09 1.15
C LYS A 12 26.51 -0.57 1.36
N THR A 13 25.52 -1.30 0.83
CA THR A 13 24.12 -0.91 0.87
C THR A 13 23.29 -1.87 1.71
N LEU A 14 22.30 -1.32 2.40
CA LEU A 14 21.31 -2.05 3.18
C LEU A 14 19.93 -1.55 2.78
N TYR A 15 18.96 -2.46 2.72
CA TYR A 15 17.57 -2.03 2.51
C TYR A 15 17.12 -1.17 3.69
N VAL A 16 16.53 -0.02 3.41
CA VAL A 16 16.13 0.96 4.43
C VAL A 16 15.13 0.39 5.45
N GLY A 17 14.30 -0.59 5.08
CA GLY A 17 13.43 -1.32 6.02
C GLY A 17 14.18 -2.09 7.12
N LEU A 18 15.50 -2.25 7.00
CA LEU A 18 16.36 -2.87 8.03
C LEU A 18 17.02 -1.84 8.95
N LEU A 19 16.74 -0.55 8.77
CA LEU A 19 17.29 0.52 9.60
C LEU A 19 17.05 0.32 11.11
N PRO A 20 15.85 -0.09 11.57
CA PRO A 20 15.64 -0.35 13.00
C PRO A 20 16.56 -1.45 13.58
N TYR A 21 16.87 -2.46 12.77
CA TYR A 21 17.83 -3.51 13.17
C TYR A 21 19.25 -2.98 13.26
N LEU A 22 19.63 -2.08 12.33
CA LEU A 22 20.95 -1.42 12.38
C LEU A 22 21.05 -0.50 13.60
N GLN A 23 20.01 0.26 13.91
CA GLN A 23 19.95 1.12 15.11
C GLN A 23 20.12 0.29 16.38
N ASN A 24 19.35 -0.79 16.54
CA ASN A 24 19.46 -1.69 17.68
C ASN A 24 20.85 -2.35 17.79
N PHE A 25 21.47 -2.72 16.66
CA PHE A 25 22.84 -3.23 16.65
C PHE A 25 23.84 -2.16 17.12
N ALA A 26 23.71 -0.93 16.64
CA ALA A 26 24.58 0.17 17.02
C ALA A 26 24.47 0.48 18.54
N GLU A 27 23.26 0.59 19.06
CA GLU A 27 23.03 0.78 20.50
C GLU A 27 23.67 -0.31 21.35
N ARG A 28 23.50 -1.58 20.98
CA ARG A 28 24.07 -2.72 21.73
C ARG A 28 25.60 -2.79 21.71
N ASN A 29 26.23 -2.20 20.70
CA ASN A 29 27.66 -2.22 20.52
C ASN A 29 28.32 -0.85 20.74
N GLU A 30 27.58 0.12 21.29
CA GLU A 30 28.06 1.47 21.58
C GLU A 30 28.60 2.22 20.35
N TYR A 31 27.98 1.99 19.18
CA TYR A 31 28.27 2.73 17.95
C TYR A 31 27.33 3.92 17.79
N GLU A 32 27.87 5.03 17.30
CA GLU A 32 27.06 6.17 16.86
C GLU A 32 26.69 6.03 15.38
N ILE A 33 25.44 6.36 15.03
CA ILE A 33 24.96 6.42 13.65
C ILE A 33 24.80 7.89 13.27
N GLU A 34 25.54 8.32 12.26
CA GLU A 34 25.38 9.63 11.65
C GLU A 34 24.51 9.52 10.39
N TYR A 35 23.44 10.31 10.32
CA TYR A 35 22.56 10.37 9.16
C TYR A 35 22.94 11.55 8.30
N VAL A 36 23.38 11.31 7.08
CA VAL A 36 23.77 12.36 6.12
C VAL A 36 22.53 13.05 5.52
N ASN A 37 21.42 12.32 5.41
CA ASN A 37 20.13 12.81 4.93
C ASN A 37 19.01 12.27 5.80
N GLU A 38 17.84 12.90 5.77
CA GLU A 38 16.63 12.35 6.40
C GLU A 38 16.27 11.02 5.73
N VAL A 39 16.39 9.94 6.48
CA VAL A 39 16.20 8.57 5.95
C VAL A 39 14.75 8.15 6.01
N CYS A 40 13.99 8.70 6.96
CA CYS A 40 12.55 8.43 7.15
C CYS A 40 11.89 9.66 7.76
N THR A 41 10.91 10.21 7.09
CA THR A 41 10.00 11.21 7.65
C THR A 41 8.67 10.53 7.99
N ASN A 42 8.38 10.35 9.28
CA ASN A 42 7.03 9.99 9.67
C ASN A 42 6.12 11.18 9.37
N THR A 43 5.19 10.98 8.45
CA THR A 43 4.17 11.98 8.17
C THR A 43 3.14 11.94 9.30
N THR A 44 2.83 13.07 9.91
CA THR A 44 1.72 13.16 10.85
C THR A 44 0.45 13.53 10.10
N ILE A 45 -0.63 12.79 10.35
CA ILE A 45 -1.95 13.09 9.81
C ILE A 45 -2.87 13.37 10.99
N ASP A 46 -3.61 14.47 10.93
CA ASP A 46 -4.65 14.74 11.92
C ASP A 46 -5.77 13.69 11.80
N ILE A 47 -6.03 13.00 12.89
CA ILE A 47 -7.06 11.96 12.94
C ILE A 47 -8.45 12.51 12.59
N ASN A 48 -8.74 13.77 12.88
CA ASN A 48 -10.00 14.40 12.53
C ASN A 48 -10.09 14.60 11.01
N GLN A 49 -9.00 15.06 10.38
CA GLN A 49 -8.92 15.18 8.93
C GLN A 49 -9.12 13.81 8.25
N LEU A 50 -8.53 12.75 8.80
CA LEU A 50 -8.74 11.40 8.29
C LEU A 50 -10.21 10.98 8.42
N LYS A 51 -10.84 11.21 9.57
CA LYS A 51 -12.27 10.88 9.78
C LYS A 51 -13.20 11.67 8.84
N GLU A 52 -12.92 12.94 8.61
CA GLU A 52 -13.64 13.77 7.63
C GLU A 52 -13.51 13.21 6.22
N PHE A 53 -12.30 12.83 5.82
CA PHE A 53 -12.05 12.19 4.53
C PHE A 53 -12.81 10.87 4.38
N LEU A 54 -12.77 9.99 5.39
CA LEU A 54 -13.48 8.71 5.37
C LEU A 54 -15.00 8.90 5.28
N THR A 55 -15.54 9.93 5.95
CA THR A 55 -16.94 10.31 5.84
C THR A 55 -17.27 10.83 4.44
N TRP A 56 -16.38 11.65 3.87
CA TRP A 56 -16.54 12.18 2.51
C TRP A 56 -16.53 11.07 1.45
N LEU A 57 -15.78 9.97 1.66
CA LEU A 57 -15.78 8.82 0.77
C LEU A 57 -17.18 8.20 0.58
N ASN A 58 -18.10 8.40 1.54
CA ASN A 58 -19.46 7.89 1.47
C ASN A 58 -19.54 6.43 1.05
N LEU A 59 -18.85 5.57 1.79
CA LEU A 59 -18.63 4.17 1.45
C LEU A 59 -19.91 3.35 1.52
N HIS A 60 -20.15 2.54 0.52
CA HIS A 60 -21.27 1.61 0.48
C HIS A 60 -20.79 0.18 0.21
N GLY A 61 -21.52 -0.80 0.70
CA GLY A 61 -21.33 -2.20 0.39
C GLY A 61 -22.68 -2.83 0.04
N ARG A 62 -22.83 -3.34 -1.17
CA ARG A 62 -24.10 -3.90 -1.68
C ARG A 62 -25.25 -2.91 -1.57
N GLY A 63 -24.98 -1.63 -1.82
CA GLY A 63 -25.96 -0.55 -1.74
C GLY A 63 -26.30 -0.08 -0.32
N ILE A 64 -25.64 -0.59 0.72
CA ILE A 64 -25.86 -0.21 2.13
C ILE A 64 -24.68 0.63 2.59
N PRO A 65 -24.89 1.78 3.27
CA PRO A 65 -23.82 2.55 3.87
C PRO A 65 -22.94 1.70 4.81
N ILE A 66 -21.61 1.84 4.69
CA ILE A 66 -20.64 1.16 5.55
C ILE A 66 -20.22 2.11 6.66
N GLU A 67 -20.36 1.66 7.90
CA GLU A 67 -19.74 2.27 9.05
C GLU A 67 -18.33 1.70 9.25
N ILE A 68 -17.32 2.59 9.27
CA ILE A 68 -15.93 2.18 9.45
C ILE A 68 -15.67 2.02 10.95
N TYR A 69 -15.13 0.89 11.35
CA TYR A 69 -14.78 0.61 12.74
C TYR A 69 -13.50 1.32 13.18
N ASP A 70 -13.38 1.61 14.47
CA ASP A 70 -12.22 2.31 15.03
C ASP A 70 -10.89 1.63 14.69
N TYR A 71 -10.82 0.29 14.78
CA TYR A 71 -9.60 -0.44 14.42
C TYR A 71 -9.23 -0.31 12.94
N GLN A 72 -10.20 -0.11 12.04
CA GLN A 72 -9.93 0.14 10.63
C GLN A 72 -9.38 1.56 10.43
N ILE A 73 -9.92 2.54 11.15
CA ILE A 73 -9.41 3.91 11.15
C ILE A 73 -7.97 3.94 11.66
N GLU A 74 -7.68 3.23 12.75
CA GLU A 74 -6.33 3.10 13.28
C GLU A 74 -5.38 2.45 12.28
N ALA A 75 -5.81 1.37 11.61
CA ALA A 75 -5.01 0.69 10.59
C ALA A 75 -4.73 1.60 9.38
N ILE A 76 -5.74 2.33 8.89
CA ILE A 76 -5.57 3.30 7.81
C ILE A 76 -4.61 4.42 8.23
N ASN A 77 -4.80 5.00 9.42
CA ASN A 77 -3.92 6.04 9.94
C ASN A 77 -2.47 5.54 10.05
N HIS A 78 -2.27 4.34 10.58
CA HIS A 78 -0.94 3.74 10.68
C HIS A 78 -0.30 3.54 9.30
N ALA A 79 -1.06 3.03 8.31
CA ALA A 79 -0.57 2.86 6.95
C ALA A 79 -0.18 4.19 6.28
N LEU A 80 -0.93 5.26 6.56
CA LEU A 80 -0.72 6.57 5.96
C LEU A 80 0.42 7.37 6.62
N THR A 81 0.66 7.14 7.92
CA THR A 81 1.70 7.85 8.69
C THR A 81 3.05 7.14 8.67
N SER A 82 3.05 5.84 8.35
CA SER A 82 4.26 5.03 8.25
C SER A 82 4.75 4.96 6.82
N GLU A 83 6.04 5.22 6.60
CA GLU A 83 6.63 5.04 5.26
C GLU A 83 6.57 3.58 4.80
N ARG A 84 6.70 2.65 5.75
CA ARG A 84 6.56 1.19 5.55
C ARG A 84 5.95 0.58 6.79
N CYS A 85 4.92 -0.25 6.60
CA CYS A 85 4.31 -0.98 7.70
C CYS A 85 3.82 -2.35 7.25
N LEU A 86 3.64 -3.23 8.22
CA LEU A 86 2.96 -4.50 8.07
C LEU A 86 1.70 -4.47 8.94
N LEU A 87 0.54 -4.59 8.30
CA LEU A 87 -0.74 -4.68 9.00
C LEU A 87 -1.16 -6.15 9.11
N LEU A 88 -1.16 -6.68 10.33
CA LEU A 88 -1.69 -8.00 10.61
C LEU A 88 -3.20 -7.89 10.83
N SER A 89 -3.97 -8.46 9.92
CA SER A 89 -5.41 -8.33 9.92
C SER A 89 -6.05 -9.71 9.69
N PRO A 90 -6.94 -10.19 10.57
CA PRO A 90 -7.59 -11.48 10.39
C PRO A 90 -8.51 -11.48 9.17
N THR A 91 -8.95 -12.69 8.78
CA THR A 91 -9.99 -12.83 7.75
C THR A 91 -11.27 -12.11 8.20
N SER A 92 -11.97 -11.53 7.23
CA SER A 92 -13.23 -10.78 7.46
C SER A 92 -13.09 -9.49 8.29
N SER A 93 -11.88 -8.98 8.52
CA SER A 93 -11.67 -7.69 9.20
C SER A 93 -11.90 -6.46 8.31
N GLY A 94 -12.25 -6.67 7.03
CA GLY A 94 -12.42 -5.59 6.07
C GLY A 94 -11.09 -5.10 5.46
N LYS A 95 -10.12 -5.98 5.23
CA LYS A 95 -8.84 -5.64 4.57
C LYS A 95 -9.04 -4.86 3.26
N SER A 96 -9.96 -5.30 2.40
CA SER A 96 -10.24 -4.62 1.13
C SER A 96 -10.73 -3.17 1.32
N LEU A 97 -11.46 -2.90 2.41
CA LEU A 97 -11.91 -1.55 2.77
C LEU A 97 -10.73 -0.68 3.25
N ILE A 98 -9.83 -1.24 4.05
CA ILE A 98 -8.61 -0.56 4.49
C ILE A 98 -7.73 -0.22 3.28
N ILE A 99 -7.52 -1.18 2.37
CA ILE A 99 -6.77 -0.99 1.12
C ILE A 99 -7.41 0.10 0.27
N TYR A 100 -8.73 0.03 0.06
CA TYR A 100 -9.48 1.02 -0.71
C TYR A 100 -9.34 2.43 -0.12
N SER A 101 -9.57 2.59 1.17
CA SER A 101 -9.52 3.89 1.84
C SER A 101 -8.11 4.50 1.82
N THR A 102 -7.08 3.67 2.06
CA THR A 102 -5.68 4.09 1.97
C THR A 102 -5.31 4.52 0.54
N MET A 103 -5.68 3.72 -0.45
CA MET A 103 -5.47 4.03 -1.87
C MET A 103 -6.17 5.32 -2.26
N ARG A 104 -7.44 5.52 -1.86
CA ARG A 104 -8.20 6.73 -2.15
C ARG A 104 -7.58 7.98 -1.52
N TRP A 105 -7.05 7.89 -0.30
CA TRP A 105 -6.29 8.99 0.31
C TRP A 105 -5.11 9.41 -0.56
N HIS A 106 -4.32 8.46 -1.01
CA HIS A 106 -3.16 8.76 -1.86
C HIS A 106 -3.56 9.39 -3.20
N LEU A 107 -4.65 8.92 -3.81
CA LEU A 107 -5.16 9.51 -5.06
C LEU A 107 -5.56 10.97 -4.91
N GLU A 108 -6.22 11.35 -3.81
CA GLU A 108 -6.58 12.75 -3.53
C GLU A 108 -5.32 13.63 -3.38
N HIS A 109 -4.19 13.02 -3.00
CA HIS A 109 -2.88 13.68 -2.94
C HIS A 109 -2.06 13.51 -4.23
N LYS A 110 -2.72 13.13 -5.35
CA LYS A 110 -2.12 12.95 -6.69
C LYS A 110 -1.00 11.92 -6.74
N ARG A 111 -1.05 10.89 -5.89
CA ARG A 111 -0.11 9.78 -5.84
C ARG A 111 -0.68 8.57 -6.56
N LYS A 112 0.13 7.93 -7.40
CA LYS A 112 -0.23 6.70 -8.10
C LYS A 112 0.10 5.48 -7.25
N CYS A 113 -0.72 4.43 -7.37
CA CYS A 113 -0.63 3.25 -6.52
C CYS A 113 -0.58 1.94 -7.31
N ILE A 114 0.26 1.00 -6.87
CA ILE A 114 0.19 -0.41 -7.27
C ILE A 114 -0.32 -1.23 -6.08
N ILE A 115 -1.31 -2.09 -6.32
CA ILE A 115 -1.81 -3.07 -5.37
C ILE A 115 -1.43 -4.45 -5.89
N VAL A 116 -0.69 -5.21 -5.09
CA VAL A 116 -0.18 -6.53 -5.45
C VAL A 116 -0.91 -7.59 -4.66
N VAL A 117 -1.46 -8.57 -5.37
CA VAL A 117 -2.21 -9.69 -4.80
C VAL A 117 -1.68 -11.03 -5.32
N PRO A 118 -1.87 -12.15 -4.61
CA PRO A 118 -1.33 -13.45 -5.01
C PRO A 118 -2.00 -14.07 -6.24
N THR A 119 -3.29 -13.81 -6.48
CA THR A 119 -4.06 -14.51 -7.52
C THR A 119 -4.91 -13.58 -8.38
N THR A 120 -5.22 -14.02 -9.60
CA THR A 120 -6.11 -13.30 -10.52
C THR A 120 -7.53 -13.16 -9.97
N SER A 121 -8.00 -14.14 -9.20
CA SER A 121 -9.31 -14.06 -8.54
C SER A 121 -9.37 -12.92 -7.55
N LEU A 122 -8.28 -12.67 -6.79
CA LEU A 122 -8.20 -11.54 -5.86
C LEU A 122 -8.09 -10.19 -6.60
N VAL A 123 -7.47 -10.14 -7.78
CA VAL A 123 -7.49 -8.93 -8.63
C VAL A 123 -8.92 -8.55 -8.98
N GLU A 124 -9.71 -9.53 -9.46
CA GLU A 124 -11.10 -9.28 -9.85
C GLU A 124 -12.00 -8.98 -8.63
N GLN A 125 -11.75 -9.66 -7.50
CA GLN A 125 -12.47 -9.41 -6.25
C GLN A 125 -12.24 -7.98 -5.76
N LEU A 126 -10.99 -7.55 -5.62
CA LEU A 126 -10.68 -6.18 -5.18
C LEU A 126 -11.26 -5.14 -6.14
N TYR A 127 -11.19 -5.38 -7.44
CA TYR A 127 -11.80 -4.49 -8.43
C TYR A 127 -13.30 -4.37 -8.22
N SER A 128 -14.00 -5.49 -7.99
CA SER A 128 -15.43 -5.53 -7.69
C SER A 128 -15.77 -4.85 -6.37
N ASP A 129 -14.97 -5.10 -5.32
CA ASP A 129 -15.13 -4.47 -4.02
C ASP A 129 -14.98 -2.94 -4.14
N PHE A 130 -14.01 -2.46 -4.91
CA PHE A 130 -13.79 -1.02 -5.13
C PHE A 130 -14.95 -0.37 -5.88
N ALA A 131 -15.53 -1.07 -6.86
CA ALA A 131 -16.72 -0.61 -7.56
C ALA A 131 -17.93 -0.51 -6.61
N ASP A 132 -18.08 -1.48 -5.71
CA ASP A 132 -19.15 -1.49 -4.72
C ASP A 132 -18.98 -0.36 -3.69
N TYR A 133 -17.75 -0.18 -3.15
CA TYR A 133 -17.44 0.89 -2.19
C TYR A 133 -17.64 2.30 -2.78
N SER A 134 -17.41 2.47 -4.08
CA SER A 134 -17.53 3.77 -4.75
C SER A 134 -18.91 4.05 -5.35
N ASN A 135 -19.85 3.15 -5.24
CA ASN A 135 -21.16 3.25 -5.91
C ASN A 135 -21.92 4.56 -5.57
N ALA A 136 -21.78 5.05 -4.36
CA ALA A 136 -22.47 6.28 -3.91
C ALA A 136 -21.62 7.56 -4.01
N ASN A 137 -20.30 7.46 -4.26
CA ASN A 137 -19.39 8.62 -4.27
C ASN A 137 -18.95 9.06 -5.67
N LYS A 138 -19.50 8.45 -6.71
CA LYS A 138 -19.25 8.77 -8.13
C LYS A 138 -17.81 8.60 -8.59
N TRP A 139 -16.95 7.94 -7.81
CA TRP A 139 -15.60 7.61 -8.27
C TRP A 139 -15.68 6.40 -9.22
N ASN A 140 -15.29 6.61 -10.46
CA ASN A 140 -15.38 5.58 -11.48
C ASN A 140 -14.16 4.65 -11.44
N VAL A 141 -14.38 3.41 -10.99
CA VAL A 141 -13.33 2.39 -10.91
C VAL A 141 -12.78 2.05 -12.30
N GLU A 142 -13.65 1.98 -13.32
CA GLU A 142 -13.22 1.65 -14.67
C GLU A 142 -12.28 2.70 -15.27
N GLU A 143 -12.47 3.98 -14.94
CA GLU A 143 -11.59 5.06 -15.39
C GLU A 143 -10.26 5.11 -14.63
N ASN A 144 -10.25 4.73 -13.34
CA ASN A 144 -9.11 4.94 -12.47
C ASN A 144 -8.25 3.70 -12.21
N VAL A 145 -8.81 2.49 -12.35
CA VAL A 145 -8.15 1.24 -11.98
C VAL A 145 -7.85 0.39 -13.21
N HIS A 146 -6.61 -0.04 -13.35
CA HIS A 146 -6.18 -1.01 -14.35
C HIS A 146 -5.86 -2.35 -13.68
N ARG A 147 -6.32 -3.43 -14.29
CA ARG A 147 -6.06 -4.80 -13.81
C ARG A 147 -5.01 -5.45 -14.68
N VAL A 148 -3.91 -5.92 -14.06
CA VAL A 148 -2.77 -6.55 -14.75
C VAL A 148 -2.61 -8.00 -14.29
N TYR A 149 -2.86 -8.92 -15.19
CA TYR A 149 -2.59 -10.35 -15.04
C TYR A 149 -2.39 -11.00 -16.42
N GLN A 150 -2.13 -12.29 -16.44
CA GLN A 150 -1.86 -13.01 -17.70
C GLN A 150 -2.94 -12.76 -18.76
N GLY A 151 -2.53 -12.31 -19.95
CA GLY A 151 -3.43 -11.99 -21.07
C GLY A 151 -3.98 -10.57 -21.08
N ARG A 152 -3.62 -9.72 -20.13
CA ARG A 152 -3.94 -8.28 -20.12
C ARG A 152 -2.73 -7.41 -20.41
N ASP A 153 -2.98 -6.23 -20.99
CA ASP A 153 -1.94 -5.23 -21.19
C ASP A 153 -1.35 -4.82 -19.83
N LYS A 154 -0.02 -4.68 -19.81
CA LYS A 154 0.72 -4.28 -18.61
C LYS A 154 0.90 -2.78 -18.50
N GLN A 155 0.76 -2.05 -19.62
CA GLN A 155 0.89 -0.59 -19.63
C GLN A 155 -0.47 0.06 -19.41
N SER A 156 -0.49 1.09 -18.61
CA SER A 156 -1.66 1.92 -18.36
C SER A 156 -1.24 3.29 -17.85
N ASP A 157 -1.97 4.30 -18.24
CA ASP A 157 -1.89 5.68 -17.73
C ASP A 157 -2.80 5.92 -16.51
N LYS A 158 -3.57 4.90 -16.08
CA LYS A 158 -4.44 4.98 -14.92
C LYS A 158 -3.62 5.14 -13.62
N ASN A 159 -4.26 5.74 -12.63
CA ASN A 159 -3.61 6.08 -11.38
C ASN A 159 -3.44 4.88 -10.43
N VAL A 160 -4.22 3.82 -10.62
CA VAL A 160 -4.18 2.61 -9.80
C VAL A 160 -3.99 1.38 -10.67
N VAL A 161 -3.07 0.52 -10.28
CA VAL A 161 -2.91 -0.81 -10.86
C VAL A 161 -3.16 -1.86 -9.79
N ILE A 162 -4.03 -2.83 -10.08
CA ILE A 162 -4.16 -4.06 -9.28
C ILE A 162 -3.55 -5.20 -10.08
N SER A 163 -2.58 -5.89 -9.53
CA SER A 163 -1.82 -6.91 -10.25
C SER A 163 -1.47 -8.11 -9.40
N THR A 164 -1.23 -9.24 -10.07
CA THR A 164 -0.54 -10.36 -9.43
C THR A 164 0.97 -10.11 -9.45
N TRP A 165 1.68 -10.60 -8.42
CA TRP A 165 3.14 -10.46 -8.34
C TRP A 165 3.86 -11.11 -9.55
N GLN A 166 3.32 -12.22 -10.07
CA GLN A 166 3.86 -12.93 -11.24
C GLN A 166 3.84 -12.06 -12.51
N SER A 167 2.83 -11.20 -12.64
CA SER A 167 2.70 -10.30 -13.78
C SER A 167 3.67 -9.12 -13.71
N LEU A 168 4.07 -8.74 -12.50
CA LEU A 168 5.02 -7.64 -12.26
C LEU A 168 6.47 -8.08 -12.22
N TYR A 169 6.75 -9.34 -11.87
CA TYR A 169 8.10 -9.84 -11.57
C TYR A 169 9.15 -9.56 -12.65
N ASN A 170 8.78 -9.62 -13.93
CA ASN A 170 9.69 -9.41 -15.06
C ASN A 170 9.60 -8.00 -15.66
N LEU A 171 8.92 -7.06 -14.99
CA LEU A 171 8.84 -5.68 -15.48
C LEU A 171 10.11 -4.91 -15.12
N PRO A 172 10.55 -4.00 -15.98
CA PRO A 172 11.74 -3.20 -15.72
C PRO A 172 11.48 -2.20 -14.58
N LYS A 173 12.57 -1.74 -13.96
CA LYS A 173 12.51 -0.82 -12.81
C LYS A 173 11.73 0.46 -13.13
N GLU A 174 11.88 0.96 -14.34
CA GLU A 174 11.24 2.17 -14.84
C GLU A 174 9.70 2.08 -14.82
N TYR A 175 9.16 0.87 -14.92
CA TYR A 175 7.72 0.64 -14.77
C TYR A 175 7.23 1.04 -13.38
N PHE A 176 8.03 0.77 -12.35
CA PHE A 176 7.65 1.03 -10.96
C PHE A 176 7.91 2.47 -10.53
N GLU A 177 8.83 3.19 -11.18
CA GLU A 177 9.21 4.58 -10.86
C GLU A 177 8.06 5.58 -11.06
N GLN A 178 7.04 5.21 -11.81
CA GLN A 178 5.85 6.05 -12.00
C GLN A 178 4.83 5.98 -10.86
N TYR A 179 5.03 5.05 -9.89
CA TYR A 179 4.10 4.84 -8.77
C TYR A 179 4.75 5.27 -7.47
N ASP A 180 3.98 6.00 -6.67
CA ASP A 180 4.44 6.58 -5.40
C ASP A 180 4.20 5.63 -4.22
N TYR A 181 3.27 4.68 -4.36
CA TYR A 181 2.80 3.84 -3.28
C TYR A 181 2.51 2.41 -3.72
N ILE A 182 2.92 1.45 -2.90
CA ILE A 182 2.70 0.02 -3.15
C ILE A 182 2.00 -0.61 -1.95
N ILE A 183 0.92 -1.33 -2.20
CA ILE A 183 0.21 -2.13 -1.20
C ILE A 183 0.34 -3.60 -1.60
N GLY A 184 0.83 -4.45 -0.70
CA GLY A 184 0.81 -5.91 -0.85
C GLY A 184 -0.29 -6.50 0.01
N ASP A 185 -1.23 -7.23 -0.58
CA ASP A 185 -2.20 -8.04 0.14
C ASP A 185 -1.73 -9.49 0.19
N GLU A 186 -2.00 -10.19 1.31
CA GLU A 186 -1.57 -11.58 1.53
C GLU A 186 -0.04 -11.78 1.34
N ALA A 187 0.77 -10.93 1.99
CA ALA A 187 2.23 -10.88 1.84
C ALA A 187 2.98 -11.96 2.66
N HIS A 188 2.41 -13.15 2.83
CA HIS A 188 2.98 -14.28 3.56
C HIS A 188 3.53 -15.37 2.65
#